data_015f7aec80e50b9896214fcdf82c6a08
#
_entry.id   015f7aec80e50b9896214fcdf82c6a08
#
_cell.length_a   1.000
_cell.length_b   1.000
_cell.length_c   1.000
_cell.angle_alpha   90.00
_cell.angle_beta   90.00
_cell.angle_gamma   90.00
#
_symmetry.space_group_name_H-M   'P 1'
#
loop_
_entity.id
_entity.type
_entity.pdbx_description
1 polymer ?
#
loop_
_entity_poly.entity_id
_entity_poly.type
_entity_poly.pdbx_seq_one_letter_code
_entity_poly.pdbx_strand_id
1 'polypeptide(L)'
;MKSVYKIPQKIKGLSDERKRKPIPLFNIVMPVLIFLMLQYESFHTIFSAPESMEKRPKNCIRGKIPKVDAVRDLLSRIDPKEIEEIHAQTIDVLKRNRVFREGTIGGYVAAGIDGVELFSSTKKSCPDCLSRKNGTRKTEYFHRSVVGKSPHVIFGQEMLKPRDGSEKDEGELTGAKRLIRHLKKRHGHFADVIMADALYLNAPFINTLKECGLETVIRLKDERRLLFQDAESMFQRDKGRKRSFRKGKKSIEVWDLSGFEIDLTWTIS
;
A
#
# COMPACT_ATOMS: atom_id res chain seq x y z
N MET A 1 5.68 -11.88 -18.98
CA MET A 1 4.38 -11.18 -18.82
C MET A 1 3.26 -11.74 -19.72
N LYS A 2 3.51 -12.08 -21.00
CA LYS A 2 2.44 -12.52 -21.92
C LYS A 2 1.83 -13.89 -21.58
N SER A 3 2.61 -14.84 -21.11
CA SER A 3 2.13 -16.24 -20.93
C SER A 3 1.57 -16.53 -19.55
N VAL A 4 2.22 -16.09 -18.48
CA VAL A 4 1.85 -16.48 -17.11
C VAL A 4 0.77 -15.57 -16.54
N TYR A 5 0.97 -14.25 -16.58
CA TYR A 5 0.04 -13.30 -15.94
C TYR A 5 -1.10 -12.85 -16.82
N LYS A 6 -1.00 -13.06 -18.14
CA LYS A 6 -2.01 -12.68 -19.14
C LYS A 6 -2.46 -11.21 -19.06
N ILE A 7 -1.58 -10.31 -18.58
CA ILE A 7 -1.90 -8.89 -18.39
C ILE A 7 -2.49 -8.23 -19.64
N PRO A 8 -1.91 -8.44 -20.87
CA PRO A 8 -2.49 -7.85 -22.06
C PRO A 8 -3.93 -8.27 -22.34
N GLN A 9 -4.28 -9.53 -22.07
CA GLN A 9 -5.63 -10.05 -22.26
C GLN A 9 -6.60 -9.46 -21.24
N LYS A 10 -6.18 -9.36 -19.98
CA LYS A 10 -6.98 -8.74 -18.91
C LYS A 10 -7.27 -7.27 -19.17
N ILE A 11 -6.25 -6.50 -19.61
CA ILE A 11 -6.43 -5.09 -19.98
C ILE A 11 -7.41 -4.93 -21.17
N LYS A 12 -7.39 -5.85 -22.13
CA LYS A 12 -8.36 -5.83 -23.23
C LYS A 12 -9.81 -6.07 -22.79
N GLY A 13 -9.99 -6.73 -21.65
CA GLY A 13 -11.30 -7.01 -21.06
C GLY A 13 -11.87 -5.89 -20.20
N LEU A 14 -11.11 -4.80 -19.97
CA LEU A 14 -11.59 -3.66 -19.21
C LEU A 14 -12.74 -2.93 -19.91
N SER A 15 -13.70 -2.44 -19.14
CA SER A 15 -14.81 -1.64 -19.61
C SER A 15 -14.37 -0.29 -20.13
N ASP A 16 -14.95 0.16 -21.22
CA ASP A 16 -14.65 1.45 -21.85
C ASP A 16 -15.94 2.25 -22.05
N GLU A 17 -16.22 3.15 -21.14
CA GLU A 17 -17.43 3.97 -21.13
C GLU A 17 -17.32 5.25 -21.98
N ARG A 18 -16.22 5.44 -22.71
CA ARG A 18 -16.08 6.62 -23.57
C ARG A 18 -17.09 6.60 -24.72
N LYS A 19 -17.75 7.71 -24.94
CA LYS A 19 -18.71 7.87 -26.04
C LYS A 19 -18.04 7.73 -27.42
N ARG A 20 -16.81 8.24 -27.57
CA ARG A 20 -15.99 8.12 -28.77
C ARG A 20 -14.72 7.36 -28.48
N LYS A 21 -14.44 6.31 -29.24
CA LYS A 21 -13.32 5.40 -29.02
C LYS A 21 -12.32 5.38 -30.19
N PRO A 22 -11.75 6.56 -30.59
CA PRO A 22 -10.86 6.65 -31.75
C PRO A 22 -9.56 5.85 -31.54
N ILE A 23 -9.17 5.61 -30.27
CA ILE A 23 -8.03 4.82 -29.88
C ILE A 23 -8.53 3.70 -28.96
N PRO A 24 -8.26 2.42 -29.25
CA PRO A 24 -8.65 1.32 -28.37
C PRO A 24 -8.10 1.50 -26.94
N LEU A 25 -8.88 1.14 -25.92
CA LEU A 25 -8.51 1.22 -24.52
C LEU A 25 -7.14 0.58 -24.25
N PHE A 26 -6.90 -0.59 -24.80
CA PHE A 26 -5.62 -1.29 -24.67
C PHE A 26 -4.43 -0.43 -25.11
N ASN A 27 -4.57 0.34 -26.19
CA ASN A 27 -3.50 1.20 -26.70
C ASN A 27 -3.26 2.45 -25.85
N ILE A 28 -4.10 2.69 -24.85
CA ILE A 28 -3.93 3.75 -23.84
C ILE A 28 -3.38 3.18 -22.55
N VAL A 29 -3.99 2.12 -22.01
CA VAL A 29 -3.63 1.56 -20.70
C VAL A 29 -2.29 0.84 -20.72
N MET A 30 -1.98 0.08 -21.79
CA MET A 30 -0.69 -0.63 -21.87
C MET A 30 0.53 0.29 -21.87
N PRO A 31 0.56 1.40 -22.66
CA PRO A 31 1.63 2.39 -22.55
C PRO A 31 1.77 2.95 -21.14
N VAL A 32 0.65 3.38 -20.53
CA VAL A 32 0.67 3.91 -19.17
C VAL A 32 1.30 2.91 -18.20
N LEU A 33 0.87 1.65 -18.25
CA LEU A 33 1.45 0.60 -17.40
C LEU A 33 2.96 0.42 -17.63
N ILE A 34 3.40 0.35 -18.90
CA ILE A 34 4.82 0.20 -19.23
C ILE A 34 5.62 1.39 -18.72
N PHE A 35 5.12 2.61 -18.86
CA PHE A 35 5.81 3.81 -18.42
C PHE A 35 5.90 3.91 -16.89
N LEU A 36 4.83 3.54 -16.18
CA LEU A 36 4.88 3.41 -14.71
C LEU A 36 5.93 2.37 -14.27
N MET A 37 6.04 1.25 -14.97
CA MET A 37 7.08 0.22 -14.71
C MET A 37 8.49 0.75 -14.99
N LEU A 38 8.64 1.66 -15.93
CA LEU A 38 9.91 2.32 -16.26
C LEU A 38 10.19 3.55 -15.36
N GLN A 39 9.34 3.80 -14.36
CA GLN A 39 9.46 4.89 -13.38
C GLN A 39 9.47 6.30 -13.99
N TYR A 40 8.73 6.51 -15.07
CA TYR A 40 8.55 7.85 -15.61
C TYR A 40 7.63 8.67 -14.69
N GLU A 41 8.09 9.86 -14.32
CA GLU A 41 7.42 10.72 -13.32
C GLU A 41 6.20 11.48 -13.86
N SER A 42 6.08 11.65 -15.17
CA SER A 42 5.06 12.49 -15.78
C SER A 42 4.51 11.94 -17.09
N PHE A 43 3.19 11.93 -17.22
CA PHE A 43 2.53 11.65 -18.50
C PHE A 43 2.95 12.62 -19.61
N HIS A 44 3.24 13.88 -19.26
CA HIS A 44 3.70 14.85 -20.24
C HIS A 44 5.05 14.47 -20.84
N THR A 45 6.00 14.07 -20.01
CA THR A 45 7.33 13.61 -20.47
C THR A 45 7.23 12.39 -21.38
N ILE A 46 6.28 11.49 -21.10
CA ILE A 46 6.04 10.28 -21.86
C ILE A 46 5.53 10.59 -23.28
N PHE A 47 4.54 11.49 -23.38
CA PHE A 47 3.81 11.74 -24.62
C PHE A 47 4.34 12.95 -25.40
N SER A 48 5.28 13.70 -24.83
CA SER A 48 6.00 14.80 -25.49
C SER A 48 7.43 14.41 -25.88
N ALA A 49 7.81 13.15 -25.71
CA ALA A 49 9.14 12.67 -26.04
C ALA A 49 9.45 12.82 -27.53
N PRO A 50 10.68 13.19 -27.91
CA PRO A 50 11.10 13.34 -29.32
C PRO A 50 10.83 12.07 -30.15
N GLU A 51 10.64 12.22 -31.45
CA GLU A 51 10.39 11.12 -32.41
C GLU A 51 11.37 9.95 -32.31
N SER A 52 12.59 10.17 -31.80
CA SER A 52 13.56 9.12 -31.52
C SER A 52 13.09 8.09 -30.49
N MET A 53 12.23 8.48 -29.53
CA MET A 53 11.58 7.57 -28.59
C MET A 53 10.31 6.92 -29.13
N GLU A 54 9.70 7.48 -30.16
CA GLU A 54 8.50 6.89 -30.80
C GLU A 54 8.76 5.49 -31.40
N LYS A 55 10.00 5.18 -31.77
CA LYS A 55 10.33 3.88 -32.38
C LYS A 55 10.29 2.71 -31.39
N ARG A 56 10.59 2.94 -30.10
CA ARG A 56 10.64 1.87 -29.08
C ARG A 56 9.26 1.44 -28.56
N PRO A 57 8.34 2.35 -28.20
CA PRO A 57 6.98 1.97 -27.83
C PRO A 57 6.18 1.34 -28.99
N LYS A 58 6.41 1.73 -30.25
CA LYS A 58 5.71 1.17 -31.43
C LYS A 58 5.91 -0.33 -31.59
N ASN A 59 7.05 -0.88 -31.15
CA ASN A 59 7.29 -2.33 -31.14
C ASN A 59 6.49 -3.06 -30.08
N CYS A 60 6.10 -2.38 -29.00
CA CYS A 60 5.29 -2.94 -27.92
C CYS A 60 3.80 -2.62 -28.10
N ILE A 61 3.47 -1.55 -28.81
CA ILE A 61 2.15 -0.99 -28.96
C ILE A 61 1.87 -0.81 -30.45
N ARG A 62 1.00 -1.66 -30.99
CA ARG A 62 0.55 -1.51 -32.38
C ARG A 62 -0.49 -0.40 -32.45
N GLY A 63 -0.19 0.69 -33.16
CA GLY A 63 -1.12 1.78 -33.41
C GLY A 63 -0.61 3.16 -33.00
N LYS A 64 -1.52 4.14 -33.02
CA LYS A 64 -1.23 5.54 -32.71
C LYS A 64 -1.02 5.72 -31.20
N ILE A 65 0.04 6.43 -30.83
CA ILE A 65 0.29 6.80 -29.43
C ILE A 65 -0.78 7.82 -29.02
N PRO A 66 -1.45 7.62 -27.87
CA PRO A 66 -2.47 8.55 -27.41
C PRO A 66 -1.85 9.89 -26.98
N LYS A 67 -2.58 10.98 -27.16
CA LYS A 67 -2.24 12.26 -26.54
C LYS A 67 -2.58 12.23 -25.05
N VAL A 68 -1.93 13.07 -24.24
CA VAL A 68 -2.13 13.15 -22.78
C VAL A 68 -3.60 13.31 -22.39
N ASP A 69 -4.35 14.12 -23.15
CA ASP A 69 -5.78 14.34 -22.89
C ASP A 69 -6.62 13.07 -23.07
N ALA A 70 -6.30 12.23 -24.05
CA ALA A 70 -6.98 10.94 -24.24
C ALA A 70 -6.67 9.96 -23.10
N VAL A 71 -5.45 10.03 -22.53
CA VAL A 71 -5.08 9.25 -21.35
C VAL A 71 -5.86 9.72 -20.12
N ARG A 72 -5.91 11.03 -19.89
CA ARG A 72 -6.66 11.60 -18.76
C ARG A 72 -8.15 11.30 -18.84
N ASP A 73 -8.76 11.46 -20.01
CA ASP A 73 -10.18 11.17 -20.22
C ASP A 73 -10.50 9.70 -19.95
N LEU A 74 -9.67 8.76 -20.41
CA LEU A 74 -9.88 7.34 -20.12
C LEU A 74 -9.68 7.04 -18.63
N LEU A 75 -8.56 7.46 -18.03
CA LEU A 75 -8.24 7.14 -16.64
C LEU A 75 -9.26 7.73 -15.65
N SER A 76 -9.93 8.84 -16.00
CA SER A 76 -10.99 9.42 -15.17
C SER A 76 -12.31 8.63 -15.23
N ARG A 77 -12.46 7.68 -16.14
CA ARG A 77 -13.71 6.90 -16.37
C ARG A 77 -13.55 5.41 -16.10
N ILE A 78 -12.34 4.92 -16.03
CA ILE A 78 -12.07 3.50 -15.76
C ILE A 78 -12.50 3.17 -14.34
N ASP A 79 -13.19 2.05 -14.14
CA ASP A 79 -13.54 1.59 -12.80
C ASP A 79 -12.27 1.09 -12.09
N PRO A 80 -11.85 1.71 -10.96
CA PRO A 80 -10.70 1.25 -10.20
C PRO A 80 -10.80 -0.21 -9.77
N LYS A 81 -12.01 -0.73 -9.52
CA LYS A 81 -12.23 -2.13 -9.12
C LYS A 81 -11.81 -3.14 -10.18
N GLU A 82 -11.97 -2.79 -11.46
CA GLU A 82 -11.50 -3.66 -12.55
C GLU A 82 -9.96 -3.77 -12.56
N ILE A 83 -9.27 -2.67 -12.26
CA ILE A 83 -7.80 -2.66 -12.12
C ILE A 83 -7.37 -3.44 -10.88
N GLU A 84 -8.06 -3.26 -9.75
CA GLU A 84 -7.83 -4.02 -8.52
C GLU A 84 -8.02 -5.53 -8.74
N GLU A 85 -9.03 -5.94 -9.52
CA GLU A 85 -9.25 -7.34 -9.84
C GLU A 85 -8.11 -7.92 -10.69
N ILE A 86 -7.59 -7.17 -11.68
CA ILE A 86 -6.41 -7.57 -12.47
C ILE A 86 -5.20 -7.75 -11.56
N HIS A 87 -5.00 -6.83 -10.62
CA HIS A 87 -3.93 -6.87 -9.63
C HIS A 87 -4.08 -8.11 -8.72
N ALA A 88 -5.26 -8.32 -8.16
CA ALA A 88 -5.55 -9.45 -7.28
C ALA A 88 -5.33 -10.80 -7.97
N GLN A 89 -5.79 -10.95 -9.21
CA GLN A 89 -5.52 -12.15 -10.00
C GLN A 89 -4.02 -12.36 -10.29
N THR A 90 -3.25 -11.28 -10.36
CA THR A 90 -1.80 -11.36 -10.52
C THR A 90 -1.16 -11.88 -9.24
N ILE A 91 -1.61 -11.41 -8.07
CA ILE A 91 -1.20 -11.92 -6.77
C ILE A 91 -1.53 -13.41 -6.62
N ASP A 92 -2.70 -13.86 -7.05
CA ASP A 92 -3.09 -15.28 -7.00
C ASP A 92 -2.12 -16.16 -7.81
N VAL A 93 -1.62 -15.66 -8.94
CA VAL A 93 -0.57 -16.35 -9.72
C VAL A 93 0.76 -16.39 -8.98
N LEU A 94 1.19 -15.26 -8.39
CA LEU A 94 2.42 -15.17 -7.60
C LEU A 94 2.37 -16.11 -6.40
N LYS A 95 1.22 -16.17 -5.72
CA LYS A 95 0.98 -17.05 -4.57
C LYS A 95 1.08 -18.54 -4.97
N ARG A 96 0.45 -18.94 -6.08
CA ARG A 96 0.55 -20.31 -6.61
C ARG A 96 2.00 -20.68 -6.96
N ASN A 97 2.76 -19.74 -7.50
CA ASN A 97 4.18 -19.93 -7.85
C ASN A 97 5.11 -19.79 -6.64
N ARG A 98 4.57 -19.66 -5.41
CA ARG A 98 5.31 -19.60 -4.15
C ARG A 98 6.32 -18.43 -4.07
N VAL A 99 6.13 -17.37 -4.85
CA VAL A 99 7.04 -16.20 -4.87
C VAL A 99 7.17 -15.54 -3.49
N PHE A 100 6.13 -15.61 -2.66
CA PHE A 100 6.17 -15.04 -1.30
C PHE A 100 7.10 -15.79 -0.34
N ARG A 101 7.53 -17.01 -0.68
CA ARG A 101 8.49 -17.75 0.14
C ARG A 101 9.91 -17.22 0.04
N GLU A 102 10.25 -16.48 -1.00
CA GLU A 102 11.58 -15.89 -1.20
C GLU A 102 11.91 -14.76 -0.21
N GLY A 103 10.91 -14.18 0.45
CA GLY A 103 11.09 -13.09 1.43
C GLY A 103 10.69 -13.49 2.85
N THR A 104 10.69 -14.78 3.20
CA THR A 104 10.30 -15.23 4.54
C THR A 104 11.39 -14.92 5.57
N ILE A 105 10.96 -14.56 6.78
CA ILE A 105 11.81 -14.39 7.95
C ILE A 105 11.47 -15.52 8.93
N GLY A 106 12.45 -16.41 9.19
CA GLY A 106 12.20 -17.57 10.04
C GLY A 106 11.11 -18.52 9.53
N GLY A 107 10.87 -18.54 8.20
CA GLY A 107 9.81 -19.33 7.58
C GLY A 107 8.45 -18.64 7.48
N TYR A 108 8.29 -17.45 8.09
CA TYR A 108 7.05 -16.67 8.07
C TYR A 108 7.03 -15.65 6.93
N VAL A 109 5.88 -15.53 6.27
CA VAL A 109 5.63 -14.46 5.28
C VAL A 109 5.26 -13.18 6.04
N ALA A 110 6.16 -12.20 6.02
CA ALA A 110 5.93 -10.91 6.64
C ALA A 110 5.37 -9.89 5.64
N ALA A 111 4.36 -9.12 6.06
CA ALA A 111 3.80 -8.01 5.31
C ALA A 111 3.87 -6.72 6.13
N GLY A 112 4.31 -5.62 5.52
CA GLY A 112 4.28 -4.30 6.12
C GLY A 112 2.98 -3.58 5.81
N ILE A 113 2.48 -2.79 6.76
CA ILE A 113 1.37 -1.85 6.56
C ILE A 113 1.86 -0.45 6.89
N ASP A 114 1.54 0.50 6.00
CA ASP A 114 1.92 1.90 6.16
C ASP A 114 0.97 2.81 5.38
N GLY A 115 0.85 4.06 5.83
CA GLY A 115 0.11 5.10 5.15
C GLY A 115 0.98 5.81 4.11
N VAL A 116 0.45 6.00 2.92
CA VAL A 116 1.13 6.67 1.81
C VAL A 116 0.30 7.84 1.32
N GLU A 117 0.87 9.04 1.32
CA GLU A 117 0.28 10.21 0.69
C GLU A 117 0.57 10.18 -0.82
N LEU A 118 -0.48 10.13 -1.63
CA LEU A 118 -0.37 9.98 -3.07
C LEU A 118 -0.33 11.32 -3.79
N PHE A 119 -0.99 12.33 -3.22
CA PHE A 119 -1.16 13.65 -3.83
C PHE A 119 -1.46 14.67 -2.76
N SER A 120 -0.92 15.89 -2.88
CA SER A 120 -1.36 17.05 -2.11
C SER A 120 -1.39 18.33 -2.95
N SER A 121 -2.30 19.26 -2.63
CA SER A 121 -2.42 20.54 -3.31
C SER A 121 -3.19 21.56 -2.47
N THR A 122 -2.77 22.80 -2.53
CA THR A 122 -3.52 23.94 -1.99
C THR A 122 -4.42 24.62 -3.03
N LYS A 123 -4.36 24.18 -4.30
CA LYS A 123 -5.07 24.79 -5.43
C LYS A 123 -6.11 23.87 -6.06
N LYS A 124 -5.92 22.57 -5.98
CA LYS A 124 -6.79 21.55 -6.61
C LYS A 124 -7.41 20.67 -5.54
N SER A 125 -8.69 20.41 -5.66
CA SER A 125 -9.46 19.52 -4.80
C SER A 125 -10.46 18.71 -5.61
N CYS A 126 -10.90 17.59 -5.07
CA CYS A 126 -12.01 16.79 -5.56
C CYS A 126 -12.93 16.42 -4.38
N PRO A 127 -14.11 15.85 -4.61
CA PRO A 127 -15.03 15.45 -3.55
C PRO A 127 -14.43 14.42 -2.57
N ASP A 128 -13.50 13.58 -3.03
CA ASP A 128 -12.86 12.51 -2.25
C ASP A 128 -11.54 12.94 -1.59
N CYS A 129 -11.18 14.24 -1.65
CA CYS A 129 -9.99 14.73 -0.97
C CYS A 129 -10.19 14.80 0.55
N LEU A 130 -9.19 14.33 1.27
CA LEU A 130 -8.98 14.69 2.67
C LEU A 130 -8.50 16.14 2.76
N SER A 131 -8.64 16.78 3.91
CA SER A 131 -8.22 18.16 4.10
C SER A 131 -7.51 18.38 5.42
N ARG A 132 -6.50 19.24 5.41
CA ARG A 132 -5.80 19.70 6.63
C ARG A 132 -5.48 21.19 6.55
N LYS A 133 -5.52 21.85 7.70
CA LYS A 133 -5.03 23.23 7.83
C LYS A 133 -3.53 23.20 8.14
N ASN A 134 -2.71 23.62 7.20
CA ASN A 134 -1.31 23.91 7.50
C ASN A 134 -1.22 25.29 8.19
N GLY A 135 -0.28 25.49 9.11
CA GLY A 135 -0.14 26.71 9.93
C GLY A 135 -0.15 28.07 9.18
N THR A 136 -0.03 28.05 7.86
CA THR A 136 -0.45 29.12 6.94
C THR A 136 -1.95 28.95 6.72
N ARG A 137 -2.77 29.99 6.87
CA ARG A 137 -4.25 30.01 6.73
C ARG A 137 -4.86 29.31 5.49
N LYS A 138 -4.10 28.49 4.75
CA LYS A 138 -4.51 27.78 3.54
C LYS A 138 -4.87 26.34 3.87
N THR A 139 -6.02 25.90 3.37
CA THR A 139 -6.41 24.48 3.39
C THR A 139 -5.60 23.72 2.35
N GLU A 140 -4.98 22.63 2.74
CA GLU A 140 -4.34 21.67 1.85
C GLU A 140 -5.25 20.47 1.69
N TYR A 141 -5.48 20.08 0.44
CA TYR A 141 -6.26 18.92 0.04
C TYR A 141 -5.32 17.81 -0.38
N PHE A 142 -5.57 16.58 0.04
CA PHE A 142 -4.67 15.47 -0.25
C PHE A 142 -5.41 14.15 -0.37
N HIS A 143 -4.78 13.19 -1.05
CA HIS A 143 -5.19 11.80 -1.06
C HIS A 143 -4.19 10.94 -0.31
N ARG A 144 -4.67 10.10 0.57
CA ARG A 144 -3.86 9.16 1.32
C ARG A 144 -4.47 7.77 1.24
N SER A 145 -3.62 6.76 1.15
CA SER A 145 -4.03 5.36 1.23
C SER A 145 -3.22 4.62 2.27
N VAL A 146 -3.77 3.54 2.79
CA VAL A 146 -3.01 2.53 3.51
C VAL A 146 -2.65 1.43 2.53
N VAL A 147 -1.38 1.01 2.55
CA VAL A 147 -0.83 0.00 1.64
C VAL A 147 -0.34 -1.19 2.43
N GLY A 148 -0.74 -2.39 2.02
CA GLY A 148 -0.22 -3.66 2.52
C GLY A 148 0.77 -4.25 1.52
N LYS A 149 2.02 -4.49 1.92
CA LYS A 149 3.08 -4.97 1.02
C LYS A 149 4.01 -5.98 1.67
N SER A 150 4.54 -6.91 0.89
CA SER A 150 5.77 -7.63 1.19
C SER A 150 6.98 -6.89 0.60
N PRO A 151 8.23 -7.35 0.80
CA PRO A 151 9.39 -6.73 0.15
C PRO A 151 9.28 -6.62 -1.38
N HIS A 152 8.55 -7.52 -2.02
CA HIS A 152 8.49 -7.62 -3.49
C HIS A 152 7.11 -7.34 -4.09
N VAL A 153 6.05 -7.34 -3.30
CA VAL A 153 4.67 -7.29 -3.81
C VAL A 153 3.79 -6.41 -2.94
N ILE A 154 3.05 -5.52 -3.56
CA ILE A 154 1.92 -4.83 -2.92
C ILE A 154 0.73 -5.80 -2.95
N PHE A 155 0.17 -6.14 -1.80
CA PHE A 155 -1.02 -7.00 -1.71
C PHE A 155 -2.29 -6.24 -2.04
N GLY A 156 -2.37 -4.99 -1.65
CA GLY A 156 -3.48 -4.11 -1.92
C GLY A 156 -3.30 -2.76 -1.23
N GLN A 157 -4.26 -1.89 -1.49
CA GLN A 157 -4.33 -0.57 -0.91
C GLN A 157 -5.78 -0.23 -0.57
N GLU A 158 -5.95 0.71 0.35
CA GLU A 158 -7.26 1.20 0.75
C GLU A 158 -7.20 2.72 0.87
N MET A 159 -8.00 3.42 0.06
CA MET A 159 -8.07 4.88 0.11
C MET A 159 -8.77 5.34 1.38
N LEU A 160 -8.20 6.34 2.05
CA LEU A 160 -8.88 6.99 3.17
C LEU A 160 -10.00 7.88 2.66
N LYS A 161 -11.12 7.88 3.39
CA LYS A 161 -12.34 8.58 2.98
C LYS A 161 -12.47 9.92 3.71
N PRO A 162 -12.88 10.99 3.00
CA PRO A 162 -13.22 12.23 3.66
C PRO A 162 -14.52 12.05 4.45
N ARG A 163 -14.60 12.64 5.65
CA ARG A 163 -15.83 12.73 6.47
C ARG A 163 -16.59 11.41 6.60
N ASP A 164 -15.91 10.35 6.99
CA ASP A 164 -16.48 9.00 7.10
C ASP A 164 -17.51 8.91 8.26
N GLY A 165 -18.67 9.54 8.09
CA GLY A 165 -19.76 9.60 9.07
C GLY A 165 -19.51 10.51 10.27
N SER A 166 -18.44 11.31 10.27
CA SER A 166 -18.08 12.27 11.29
C SER A 166 -17.64 13.62 10.68
N GLU A 167 -17.43 14.64 11.51
CA GLU A 167 -16.87 15.93 11.08
C GLU A 167 -15.40 15.81 10.66
N LYS A 168 -14.74 14.70 11.00
CA LYS A 168 -13.31 14.45 10.73
C LYS A 168 -13.12 13.48 9.58
N ASP A 169 -12.04 13.69 8.85
CA ASP A 169 -11.58 12.74 7.85
C ASP A 169 -11.17 11.39 8.47
N GLU A 170 -11.29 10.32 7.72
CA GLU A 170 -10.92 8.98 8.16
C GLU A 170 -9.45 8.89 8.56
N GLY A 171 -9.20 8.29 9.70
CA GLY A 171 -7.85 8.01 10.18
C GLY A 171 -7.24 6.76 9.55
N GLU A 172 -5.90 6.72 9.51
CA GLU A 172 -5.11 5.63 8.93
C GLU A 172 -5.42 4.27 9.56
N LEU A 173 -5.66 4.22 10.88
CA LEU A 173 -6.03 2.98 11.58
C LEU A 173 -7.36 2.39 11.09
N THR A 174 -8.33 3.21 10.75
CA THR A 174 -9.62 2.76 10.22
C THR A 174 -9.45 2.17 8.83
N GLY A 175 -8.72 2.88 7.96
CA GLY A 175 -8.38 2.38 6.63
C GLY A 175 -7.59 1.06 6.69
N ALA A 176 -6.64 0.95 7.62
CA ALA A 176 -5.84 -0.26 7.81
C ALA A 176 -6.70 -1.48 8.23
N LYS A 177 -7.62 -1.32 9.17
CA LYS A 177 -8.55 -2.39 9.56
C LYS A 177 -9.41 -2.86 8.38
N ARG A 178 -9.87 -1.92 7.54
CA ARG A 178 -10.64 -2.22 6.34
C ARG A 178 -9.78 -2.97 5.33
N LEU A 179 -8.54 -2.51 5.08
CA LEU A 179 -7.59 -3.18 4.20
C LEU A 179 -7.32 -4.62 4.62
N ILE A 180 -7.01 -4.87 5.90
CA ILE A 180 -6.73 -6.22 6.42
C ILE A 180 -7.91 -7.16 6.18
N ARG A 181 -9.13 -6.75 6.50
CA ARG A 181 -10.33 -7.56 6.26
C ARG A 181 -10.55 -7.83 4.78
N HIS A 182 -10.30 -6.82 3.93
CA HIS A 182 -10.39 -6.96 2.48
C HIS A 182 -9.36 -7.96 1.96
N LEU A 183 -8.08 -7.84 2.34
CA LEU A 183 -7.02 -8.75 1.94
C LEU A 183 -7.30 -10.18 2.40
N LYS A 184 -7.76 -10.36 3.65
CA LYS A 184 -8.14 -11.68 4.17
C LYS A 184 -9.28 -12.31 3.38
N LYS A 185 -10.32 -11.53 3.08
CA LYS A 185 -11.47 -11.99 2.27
C LYS A 185 -11.05 -12.36 0.85
N ARG A 186 -10.19 -11.55 0.22
CA ARG A 186 -9.81 -11.69 -1.20
C ARG A 186 -8.75 -12.77 -1.42
N HIS A 187 -7.75 -12.84 -0.55
CA HIS A 187 -6.58 -13.69 -0.74
C HIS A 187 -6.48 -14.84 0.27
N GLY A 188 -7.37 -14.89 1.26
CA GLY A 188 -7.29 -15.88 2.34
C GLY A 188 -6.02 -15.67 3.18
N HIS A 189 -5.13 -16.65 3.20
CA HIS A 189 -3.83 -16.54 3.85
C HIS A 189 -2.85 -15.81 2.92
N PHE A 190 -2.53 -14.56 3.18
CA PHE A 190 -1.63 -13.73 2.39
C PHE A 190 -0.33 -13.38 3.12
N ALA A 191 -0.33 -13.44 4.45
CA ALA A 191 0.80 -13.21 5.33
C ALA A 191 0.62 -14.01 6.61
N ASP A 192 1.71 -14.24 7.35
CA ASP A 192 1.70 -14.78 8.70
C ASP A 192 1.81 -13.66 9.73
N VAL A 193 2.63 -12.65 9.43
CA VAL A 193 2.99 -11.56 10.34
C VAL A 193 2.80 -10.21 9.68
N ILE A 194 2.11 -9.30 10.36
CA ILE A 194 1.98 -7.90 9.96
C ILE A 194 2.99 -7.05 10.73
N MET A 195 3.83 -6.34 10.00
CA MET A 195 4.77 -5.36 10.54
C MET A 195 4.21 -3.95 10.36
N ALA A 196 4.20 -3.16 11.42
CA ALA A 196 3.70 -1.80 11.38
C ALA A 196 4.51 -0.87 12.31
N ASP A 197 4.36 0.43 12.13
CA ASP A 197 4.99 1.42 13.00
C ASP A 197 4.19 1.66 14.28
N ALA A 198 4.68 2.57 15.14
CA ALA A 198 4.09 2.84 16.44
C ALA A 198 2.66 3.44 16.40
N LEU A 199 2.25 4.02 15.28
CA LEU A 199 0.87 4.50 15.08
C LEU A 199 -0.13 3.36 15.20
N TYR A 200 0.23 2.18 14.73
CA TYR A 200 -0.61 0.98 14.71
C TYR A 200 -0.64 0.21 16.03
N LEU A 201 0.12 0.64 17.04
CA LEU A 201 0.06 0.06 18.38
C LEU A 201 -1.23 0.51 19.09
N ASN A 202 -2.32 -0.12 18.69
CA ASN A 202 -3.69 0.19 19.10
C ASN A 202 -4.47 -1.11 19.26
N ALA A 203 -5.15 -1.29 20.39
CA ALA A 203 -5.87 -2.53 20.71
C ALA A 203 -6.90 -2.92 19.64
N PRO A 204 -7.79 -2.01 19.14
CA PRO A 204 -8.72 -2.33 18.06
C PRO A 204 -8.08 -2.81 16.78
N PHE A 205 -6.87 -2.33 16.43
CA PHE A 205 -6.13 -2.79 15.26
C PHE A 205 -5.55 -4.19 15.49
N ILE A 206 -4.91 -4.41 16.66
CA ILE A 206 -4.35 -5.71 17.04
C ILE A 206 -5.44 -6.78 17.10
N ASN A 207 -6.60 -6.46 17.66
CA ASN A 207 -7.75 -7.37 17.67
C ASN A 207 -8.21 -7.73 16.26
N THR A 208 -8.27 -6.75 15.34
CA THR A 208 -8.59 -7.02 13.92
C THR A 208 -7.60 -7.99 13.28
N LEU A 209 -6.30 -7.87 13.59
CA LEU A 209 -5.28 -8.82 13.09
C LEU A 209 -5.51 -10.22 13.65
N LYS A 210 -5.77 -10.35 14.96
CA LYS A 210 -6.08 -11.63 15.62
C LYS A 210 -7.34 -12.29 15.03
N GLU A 211 -8.41 -11.54 14.82
CA GLU A 211 -9.64 -12.00 14.16
C GLU A 211 -9.36 -12.56 12.75
N CYS A 212 -8.37 -11.97 12.06
CA CYS A 212 -7.93 -12.43 10.74
C CYS A 212 -6.89 -13.57 10.79
N GLY A 213 -6.48 -14.03 11.97
CA GLY A 213 -5.47 -15.07 12.15
C GLY A 213 -4.07 -14.61 11.70
N LEU A 214 -3.71 -13.37 12.03
CA LEU A 214 -2.44 -12.73 11.71
C LEU A 214 -1.71 -12.36 12.99
N GLU A 215 -0.44 -12.71 13.06
CA GLU A 215 0.47 -12.22 14.11
C GLU A 215 0.93 -10.80 13.79
N THR A 216 1.51 -10.11 14.78
CA THR A 216 1.94 -8.73 14.57
C THR A 216 3.27 -8.41 15.24
N VAL A 217 4.06 -7.58 14.56
CA VAL A 217 5.27 -6.95 15.08
C VAL A 217 5.14 -5.45 14.90
N ILE A 218 4.93 -4.72 15.99
CA ILE A 218 4.75 -3.27 15.99
C ILE A 218 5.86 -2.62 16.79
N ARG A 219 6.50 -1.62 16.19
CA ARG A 219 7.56 -0.87 16.86
C ARG A 219 6.97 0.04 17.92
N LEU A 220 7.42 -0.09 19.17
CA LEU A 220 7.15 0.85 20.26
C LEU A 220 8.17 1.98 20.22
N LYS A 221 7.74 3.23 20.12
CA LYS A 221 8.60 4.43 20.00
C LYS A 221 8.38 5.46 21.11
N ASP A 222 7.21 5.47 21.74
CA ASP A 222 6.82 6.51 22.69
C ASP A 222 7.14 6.07 24.11
N GLU A 223 8.17 6.67 24.68
CA GLU A 223 8.65 6.41 26.04
C GLU A 223 7.62 6.78 27.11
N ARG A 224 6.65 7.61 26.80
CA ARG A 224 5.56 8.01 27.72
C ARG A 224 4.45 6.95 27.82
N ARG A 225 4.41 5.96 26.93
CA ARG A 225 3.43 4.89 27.00
C ARG A 225 3.74 3.96 28.17
N LEU A 226 2.72 3.59 28.95
CA LEU A 226 2.84 2.66 30.06
C LEU A 226 3.53 1.35 29.65
N LEU A 227 3.15 0.79 28.52
CA LEU A 227 3.77 -0.42 27.98
C LEU A 227 5.30 -0.28 27.79
N PHE A 228 5.77 0.91 27.39
CA PHE A 228 7.22 1.15 27.26
C PHE A 228 7.89 1.18 28.65
N GLN A 229 7.28 1.89 29.60
CA GLN A 229 7.78 2.01 30.97
C GLN A 229 7.77 0.67 31.70
N ASP A 230 6.72 -0.13 31.50
CA ASP A 230 6.63 -1.48 32.06
C ASP A 230 7.71 -2.39 31.48
N ALA A 231 7.90 -2.36 30.15
CA ALA A 231 8.93 -3.11 29.47
C ALA A 231 10.33 -2.71 29.97
N GLU A 232 10.61 -1.40 30.06
CA GLU A 232 11.89 -0.88 30.57
C GLU A 232 12.14 -1.34 32.02
N SER A 233 11.13 -1.23 32.89
CA SER A 233 11.20 -1.69 34.29
C SER A 233 11.48 -3.18 34.39
N MET A 234 10.85 -3.98 33.53
CA MET A 234 11.07 -5.43 33.50
C MET A 234 12.48 -5.78 33.01
N PHE A 235 12.99 -5.10 31.97
CA PHE A 235 14.35 -5.28 31.47
C PHE A 235 15.41 -4.89 32.53
N GLN A 236 15.11 -3.91 33.39
CA GLN A 236 16.00 -3.52 34.48
C GLN A 236 16.03 -4.55 35.63
N ARG A 237 14.88 -5.18 35.95
CA ARG A 237 14.75 -6.16 37.02
C ARG A 237 15.21 -7.54 36.60
N ASP A 238 14.75 -8.00 35.48
CA ASP A 238 15.11 -9.29 34.89
C ASP A 238 16.11 -9.03 33.77
N LYS A 239 17.37 -9.36 34.03
CA LYS A 239 18.44 -9.18 33.03
C LYS A 239 18.26 -10.04 31.78
N GLY A 240 17.10 -10.68 31.63
CA GLY A 240 16.61 -11.34 30.43
C GLY A 240 17.65 -12.07 29.59
N ARG A 241 17.26 -12.63 28.49
CA ARG A 241 18.21 -13.19 27.51
C ARG A 241 18.84 -12.04 26.71
N LYS A 242 20.00 -11.59 27.15
CA LYS A 242 20.82 -10.60 26.48
C LYS A 242 21.63 -11.25 25.37
N ARG A 243 21.54 -10.70 24.16
CA ARG A 243 22.39 -11.06 23.02
C ARG A 243 23.11 -9.81 22.53
N SER A 244 24.40 -9.94 22.22
CA SER A 244 25.20 -8.86 21.68
C SER A 244 25.77 -9.28 20.34
N PHE A 245 25.69 -8.41 19.32
CA PHE A 245 26.31 -8.63 18.03
C PHE A 245 26.83 -7.32 17.43
N ARG A 246 27.78 -7.43 16.49
CA ARG A 246 28.34 -6.29 15.77
C ARG A 246 27.71 -6.14 14.42
N LYS A 247 27.31 -4.91 14.07
CA LYS A 247 26.89 -4.53 12.72
C LYS A 247 27.77 -3.37 12.24
N GLY A 248 28.79 -3.68 11.44
CA GLY A 248 29.85 -2.70 11.08
C GLY A 248 30.60 -2.22 12.32
N LYS A 249 30.66 -0.91 12.52
CA LYS A 249 31.33 -0.27 13.68
C LYS A 249 30.43 -0.20 14.94
N LYS A 250 29.15 -0.57 14.84
CA LYS A 250 28.19 -0.47 15.97
C LYS A 250 28.07 -1.80 16.69
N SER A 251 28.15 -1.77 18.02
CA SER A 251 27.72 -2.88 18.89
C SER A 251 26.25 -2.74 19.15
N ILE A 252 25.48 -3.80 18.94
CA ILE A 252 24.03 -3.84 19.17
C ILE A 252 23.79 -4.87 20.26
N GLU A 253 23.07 -4.46 21.29
CA GLU A 253 22.60 -5.32 22.36
C GLU A 253 21.08 -5.47 22.21
N VAL A 254 20.60 -6.70 22.36
CA VAL A 254 19.17 -7.03 22.26
C VAL A 254 18.79 -7.84 23.49
N TRP A 255 17.70 -7.46 24.10
CA TRP A 255 17.06 -8.22 25.17
C TRP A 255 15.72 -8.72 24.67
N ASP A 256 15.35 -9.93 25.03
CA ASP A 256 14.02 -10.47 24.79
C ASP A 256 13.38 -10.90 26.12
N LEU A 257 12.14 -10.51 26.30
CA LEU A 257 11.27 -10.92 27.39
C LEU A 257 9.94 -11.40 26.81
N SER A 258 9.39 -12.45 27.40
CA SER A 258 8.07 -12.97 27.09
C SER A 258 7.18 -12.90 28.34
N GLY A 259 5.87 -13.04 28.16
CA GLY A 259 4.92 -13.05 29.26
C GLY A 259 4.37 -11.67 29.64
N PHE A 260 4.50 -10.67 28.75
CA PHE A 260 3.75 -9.43 28.90
C PHE A 260 2.25 -9.70 28.68
N GLU A 261 1.44 -9.46 29.68
CA GLU A 261 0.00 -9.37 29.53
C GLU A 261 -0.35 -7.97 29.04
N ILE A 262 -0.74 -7.87 27.77
CA ILE A 262 -1.28 -6.61 27.23
C ILE A 262 -2.78 -6.68 27.42
N ASP A 263 -3.31 -5.80 28.26
CA ASP A 263 -4.77 -5.58 28.31
C ASP A 263 -5.21 -4.98 26.98
N LEU A 264 -5.84 -5.79 26.13
CA LEU A 264 -6.33 -5.40 24.81
C LEU A 264 -7.68 -4.64 24.88
N THR A 265 -8.14 -4.28 26.06
CA THR A 265 -9.32 -3.43 26.27
C THR A 265 -9.01 -1.94 26.17
N TRP A 266 -7.77 -1.55 25.91
CA TRP A 266 -7.36 -0.14 25.83
C TRP A 266 -8.15 0.63 24.77
N THR A 267 -9.06 1.44 25.22
CA THR A 267 -9.59 2.59 24.48
C THR A 267 -8.64 3.75 24.74
N ILE A 268 -7.97 4.23 23.70
CA ILE A 268 -7.20 5.48 23.79
C ILE A 268 -8.25 6.59 23.85
N SER A 269 -8.41 7.21 25.01
CA SER A 269 -9.11 8.47 25.18
C SER A 269 -8.33 9.63 24.54
#